data_de4529dd7782d461ecd39a60f22628a8
#
_entry.id   de4529dd7782d461ecd39a60f22628a8
#
_cell.length_a   1.000
_cell.length_b   1.000
_cell.length_c   1.000
_cell.angle_alpha   90.00
_cell.angle_beta   90.00
_cell.angle_gamma   90.00
#
_symmetry.space_group_name_H-M   'P 1'
#
loop_
_entity.id
_entity.type
_entity.pdbx_description
1 polymer ?
#
loop_
_entity_poly.entity_id
_entity_poly.type
_entity_poly.pdbx_seq_one_letter_code
_entity_poly.pdbx_strand_id
1 'polypeptide(L)'
;WLQRKYQPLLEKAIRIKYWLVGITVAIFAFSLFLFSRMGGEFIPQLQEGDFAFHCILPQGSSLSQSIETSMQASRIIKEFDEVKMVVGKTGAAEVPTDPMPPEATDLMVILKPQSEWKSGRSYDELADAINEKLEAIPGVFFEKNQPIQMRFNELMTGIRQDVAVKILAVLLLIRRQTVFSLGGLVWVVHL
;
A
#
# COMPACT_ATOMS: atom_id res chain seq x y z
N TRP A 1 -1.47 -47.94 -33.21
CA TRP A 1 -0.67 -46.84 -33.81
C TRP A 1 0.08 -46.08 -32.69
N LEU A 2 -0.58 -45.76 -31.60
CA LEU A 2 0.00 -45.03 -30.45
C LEU A 2 1.13 -45.86 -29.80
N GLN A 3 0.95 -47.13 -29.59
CA GLN A 3 1.92 -48.04 -28.97
C GLN A 3 3.22 -48.17 -29.79
N ARG A 4 3.12 -48.22 -31.11
CA ARG A 4 4.26 -48.27 -32.03
C ARG A 4 5.14 -47.02 -32.01
N LYS A 5 4.58 -45.86 -31.66
CA LYS A 5 5.34 -44.62 -31.56
C LYS A 5 5.87 -44.38 -30.14
N TYR A 6 5.13 -44.83 -29.13
CA TYR A 6 5.46 -44.62 -27.72
C TYR A 6 6.66 -45.50 -27.28
N GLN A 7 6.69 -46.73 -27.73
CA GLN A 7 7.72 -47.70 -27.32
C GLN A 7 9.15 -47.22 -27.63
N PRO A 8 9.51 -46.77 -28.86
CA PRO A 8 10.87 -46.33 -29.17
C PRO A 8 11.19 -45.00 -28.46
N LEU A 9 10.20 -44.16 -28.18
CA LEU A 9 10.41 -42.92 -27.42
C LEU A 9 10.74 -43.20 -25.96
N LEU A 10 10.07 -44.22 -25.35
CA LEU A 10 10.32 -44.66 -23.99
C LEU A 10 11.70 -45.28 -23.85
N GLU A 11 12.10 -46.15 -24.78
CA GLU A 11 13.43 -46.77 -24.78
C GLU A 11 14.52 -45.73 -24.91
N LYS A 12 14.35 -44.74 -25.76
CA LYS A 12 15.29 -43.61 -25.90
C LYS A 12 15.37 -42.77 -24.61
N ALA A 13 14.23 -42.46 -23.99
CA ALA A 13 14.18 -41.74 -22.73
C ALA A 13 14.89 -42.49 -21.58
N ILE A 14 14.70 -43.83 -21.50
CA ILE A 14 15.38 -44.67 -20.53
C ILE A 14 16.88 -44.72 -20.75
N ARG A 15 17.31 -44.71 -22.03
CA ARG A 15 18.73 -44.70 -22.38
C ARG A 15 19.45 -43.44 -21.97
N ILE A 16 18.74 -42.28 -22.06
CA ILE A 16 19.27 -40.95 -21.69
C ILE A 16 18.78 -40.47 -20.34
N LYS A 17 18.31 -41.37 -19.46
CA LYS A 17 17.65 -41.07 -18.17
C LYS A 17 18.42 -40.04 -17.32
N TYR A 18 19.72 -40.16 -17.22
CA TYR A 18 20.56 -39.26 -16.42
C TYR A 18 20.57 -37.83 -16.99
N TRP A 19 20.60 -37.69 -18.32
CA TRP A 19 20.49 -36.38 -18.97
C TRP A 19 19.11 -35.77 -18.81
N LEU A 20 18.08 -36.58 -18.89
CA LEU A 20 16.68 -36.14 -18.72
C LEU A 20 16.45 -35.64 -17.29
N VAL A 21 16.91 -36.39 -16.29
CA VAL A 21 16.86 -35.97 -14.88
C VAL A 21 17.69 -34.71 -14.66
N GLY A 22 18.90 -34.62 -15.20
CA GLY A 22 19.74 -33.43 -15.07
C GLY A 22 19.11 -32.18 -15.66
N ILE A 23 18.48 -32.26 -16.83
CA ILE A 23 17.75 -31.16 -17.43
C ILE A 23 16.55 -30.76 -16.59
N THR A 24 15.79 -31.74 -16.10
CA THR A 24 14.61 -31.44 -15.23
C THR A 24 15.03 -30.75 -13.95
N VAL A 25 16.08 -31.19 -13.29
CA VAL A 25 16.62 -30.56 -12.09
C VAL A 25 17.13 -29.14 -12.40
N ALA A 26 17.81 -28.96 -13.53
CA ALA A 26 18.28 -27.63 -13.96
C ALA A 26 17.12 -26.64 -14.21
N ILE A 27 16.06 -27.10 -14.89
CA ILE A 27 14.86 -26.29 -15.13
C ILE A 27 14.18 -25.97 -13.81
N PHE A 28 14.08 -26.93 -12.90
CA PHE A 28 13.49 -26.72 -11.58
C PHE A 28 14.30 -25.71 -10.74
N ALA A 29 15.62 -25.85 -10.71
CA ALA A 29 16.49 -24.90 -10.02
C ALA A 29 16.40 -23.49 -10.63
N PHE A 30 16.32 -23.39 -11.95
CA PHE A 30 16.13 -22.13 -12.65
C PHE A 30 14.76 -21.50 -12.34
N SER A 31 13.71 -22.30 -12.26
CA SER A 31 12.38 -21.84 -11.86
C SER A 31 12.36 -21.30 -10.43
N LEU A 32 13.03 -21.98 -9.49
CA LEU A 32 13.18 -21.51 -8.11
C LEU A 32 13.97 -20.19 -8.05
N PHE A 33 15.02 -20.07 -8.86
CA PHE A 33 15.78 -18.83 -8.96
C PHE A 33 14.93 -17.68 -9.49
N LEU A 34 14.15 -17.90 -10.55
CA LEU A 34 13.21 -16.90 -11.07
C LEU A 34 12.17 -16.54 -10.01
N PHE A 35 11.58 -17.54 -9.35
CA PHE A 35 10.58 -17.32 -8.31
C PHE A 35 11.13 -16.47 -7.15
N SER A 36 12.38 -16.69 -6.74
CA SER A 36 13.02 -15.88 -5.69
C SER A 36 13.26 -14.42 -6.09
N ARG A 37 13.26 -14.13 -7.40
CA ARG A 37 13.39 -12.78 -7.94
C ARG A 37 12.07 -12.10 -8.25
N MET A 38 10.98 -12.84 -8.23
CA MET A 38 9.64 -12.28 -8.38
C MET A 38 9.20 -11.71 -7.04
N GLY A 39 8.85 -10.42 -7.02
CA GLY A 39 8.19 -9.80 -5.87
C GLY A 39 6.82 -10.44 -5.65
N GLY A 40 6.43 -10.61 -4.39
CA GLY A 40 5.10 -11.12 -4.03
C GLY A 40 4.06 -10.01 -4.00
N GLU A 41 3.77 -9.36 -5.12
CA GLU A 41 2.63 -8.46 -5.20
C GLU A 41 1.35 -9.28 -5.36
N PHE A 42 0.50 -9.24 -4.33
CA PHE A 42 -0.79 -9.93 -4.35
C PHE A 42 -1.78 -9.28 -5.32
N ILE A 43 -1.64 -7.97 -5.51
CA ILE A 43 -2.45 -7.18 -6.44
C ILE A 43 -1.52 -6.34 -7.28
N PRO A 44 -1.53 -6.48 -8.62
CA PRO A 44 -0.78 -5.60 -9.48
C PRO A 44 -1.27 -4.17 -9.29
N GLN A 45 -0.36 -3.23 -9.02
CA GLN A 45 -0.69 -1.83 -8.92
C GLN A 45 -1.16 -1.33 -10.28
N LEU A 46 -2.47 -1.17 -10.42
CA LEU A 46 -3.08 -0.52 -11.58
C LEU A 46 -2.90 0.99 -11.40
N GLN A 47 -2.37 1.66 -12.40
CA GLN A 47 -2.38 3.11 -12.44
C GLN A 47 -3.82 3.58 -12.68
N GLU A 48 -4.44 4.14 -11.66
CA GLU A 48 -5.84 4.58 -11.69
C GLU A 48 -6.01 5.97 -12.33
N GLY A 49 -4.90 6.67 -12.55
CA GLY A 49 -4.90 8.01 -13.13
C GLY A 49 -5.11 9.14 -12.13
N ASP A 50 -5.54 8.84 -10.90
CA ASP A 50 -5.79 9.80 -9.82
C ASP A 50 -5.01 9.39 -8.56
N PHE A 51 -4.81 10.34 -7.63
CA PHE A 51 -4.18 10.06 -6.33
C PHE A 51 -5.19 10.16 -5.19
N ALA A 52 -4.93 9.40 -4.14
CA ALA A 52 -5.57 9.53 -2.85
C ALA A 52 -4.52 9.74 -1.77
N PHE A 53 -4.54 10.88 -1.10
CA PHE A 53 -3.67 11.12 0.04
C PHE A 53 -4.49 10.99 1.32
N HIS A 54 -4.03 10.09 2.20
CA HIS A 54 -4.60 9.96 3.52
C HIS A 54 -3.84 10.88 4.48
N CYS A 55 -4.55 11.86 5.04
CA CYS A 55 -4.02 12.86 5.95
C CYS A 55 -4.46 12.51 7.37
N ILE A 56 -3.50 12.26 8.26
CA ILE A 56 -3.74 11.85 9.65
C ILE A 56 -3.10 12.88 10.58
N LEU A 57 -3.92 13.50 11.40
CA LEU A 57 -3.49 14.37 12.49
C LEU A 57 -3.26 13.55 13.77
N PRO A 58 -2.55 14.09 14.77
CA PRO A 58 -2.43 13.46 16.08
C PRO A 58 -3.80 13.18 16.69
N GLN A 59 -3.91 12.05 17.39
CA GLN A 59 -5.15 11.66 18.07
C GLN A 59 -5.63 12.75 19.02
N GLY A 60 -6.93 13.03 18.98
CA GLY A 60 -7.55 14.08 19.77
C GLY A 60 -7.56 15.46 19.10
N SER A 61 -7.10 15.56 17.85
CA SER A 61 -7.26 16.76 17.05
C SER A 61 -8.74 17.06 16.79
N SER A 62 -9.12 18.33 16.81
CA SER A 62 -10.50 18.73 16.56
C SER A 62 -10.86 18.62 15.06
N LEU A 63 -12.13 18.40 14.78
CA LEU A 63 -12.64 18.39 13.41
C LEU A 63 -12.32 19.71 12.67
N SER A 64 -12.38 20.85 13.37
CA SER A 64 -12.06 22.15 12.80
C SER A 64 -10.60 22.22 12.36
N GLN A 65 -9.67 21.67 13.17
CA GLN A 65 -8.26 21.61 12.83
C GLN A 65 -8.01 20.68 11.64
N SER A 66 -8.70 19.55 11.57
CA SER A 66 -8.60 18.62 10.45
C SER A 66 -9.08 19.26 9.15
N ILE A 67 -10.19 20.01 9.19
CA ILE A 67 -10.69 20.75 8.03
C ILE A 67 -9.70 21.83 7.59
N GLU A 68 -9.14 22.61 8.52
CA GLU A 68 -8.17 23.64 8.21
C GLU A 68 -6.92 23.05 7.57
N THR A 69 -6.38 21.97 8.14
CA THR A 69 -5.22 21.26 7.59
C THR A 69 -5.52 20.68 6.20
N SER A 70 -6.69 20.09 6.00
CA SER A 70 -7.09 19.56 4.70
C SER A 70 -7.21 20.66 3.63
N MET A 71 -7.70 21.83 4.02
CA MET A 71 -7.76 22.99 3.13
C MET A 71 -6.36 23.53 2.80
N GLN A 72 -5.44 23.54 3.77
CA GLN A 72 -4.05 23.90 3.55
C GLN A 72 -3.38 22.93 2.58
N ALA A 73 -3.50 21.62 2.82
CA ALA A 73 -2.98 20.58 1.96
C ALA A 73 -3.57 20.69 0.53
N SER A 74 -4.87 20.92 0.42
CA SER A 74 -5.54 21.10 -0.88
C SER A 74 -5.01 22.30 -1.66
N ARG A 75 -4.63 23.39 -0.98
CA ARG A 75 -4.01 24.57 -1.63
C ARG A 75 -2.63 24.22 -2.19
N ILE A 76 -1.81 23.50 -1.40
CA ILE A 76 -0.48 23.06 -1.81
C ILE A 76 -0.56 22.11 -3.03
N ILE A 77 -1.49 21.16 -2.99
CA ILE A 77 -1.70 20.23 -4.11
C ILE A 77 -2.15 20.97 -5.38
N LYS A 78 -2.99 21.98 -5.25
CA LYS A 78 -3.46 22.80 -6.39
C LYS A 78 -2.39 23.69 -7.03
N GLU A 79 -1.21 23.82 -6.43
CA GLU A 79 -0.07 24.52 -7.06
C GLU A 79 0.51 23.73 -8.24
N PHE A 80 0.20 22.46 -8.36
CA PHE A 80 0.66 21.63 -9.46
C PHE A 80 -0.27 21.76 -10.67
N ASP A 81 0.28 22.14 -11.81
CA ASP A 81 -0.48 22.37 -13.06
C ASP A 81 -1.21 21.11 -13.55
N GLU A 82 -0.72 19.91 -13.18
CA GLU A 82 -1.28 18.61 -13.53
C GLU A 82 -2.57 18.30 -12.75
N VAL A 83 -2.79 18.98 -11.63
CA VAL A 83 -3.97 18.77 -10.79
C VAL A 83 -5.16 19.53 -11.37
N LYS A 84 -6.25 18.81 -11.60
CA LYS A 84 -7.53 19.37 -12.03
C LYS A 84 -8.38 19.81 -10.85
N MET A 85 -8.51 18.95 -9.86
CA MET A 85 -9.38 19.17 -8.69
C MET A 85 -8.89 18.37 -7.50
N VAL A 86 -9.09 18.93 -6.30
CA VAL A 86 -8.86 18.21 -5.03
C VAL A 86 -10.17 18.22 -4.24
N VAL A 87 -10.56 17.04 -3.77
CA VAL A 87 -11.75 16.86 -2.94
C VAL A 87 -11.32 16.23 -1.61
N GLY A 88 -11.57 16.93 -0.51
CA GLY A 88 -11.30 16.42 0.84
C GLY A 88 -12.56 15.86 1.49
N LYS A 89 -12.45 14.68 2.10
CA LYS A 89 -13.46 14.08 2.95
C LYS A 89 -12.89 13.96 4.36
N THR A 90 -13.46 14.67 5.33
CA THR A 90 -13.00 14.69 6.72
C THR A 90 -14.07 14.17 7.65
N GLY A 91 -13.70 13.24 8.52
CA GLY A 91 -14.62 12.67 9.51
C GLY A 91 -15.70 11.75 8.91
N ALA A 92 -16.61 11.28 9.75
CA ALA A 92 -17.70 10.39 9.36
C ALA A 92 -18.90 11.17 8.84
N ALA A 93 -19.63 10.58 7.88
CA ALA A 93 -20.91 11.08 7.45
C ALA A 93 -22.00 10.86 8.52
N GLU A 94 -23.12 11.56 8.41
CA GLU A 94 -24.29 11.42 9.31
C GLU A 94 -24.80 9.96 9.35
N VAL A 95 -24.76 9.26 8.21
CA VAL A 95 -24.94 7.82 8.13
C VAL A 95 -23.57 7.18 7.98
N PRO A 96 -23.05 6.45 8.98
CA PRO A 96 -21.67 5.94 8.99
C PRO A 96 -21.52 4.73 8.08
N THR A 97 -21.51 4.96 6.76
CA THR A 97 -21.13 3.95 5.77
C THR A 97 -19.63 3.72 5.73
N ASP A 98 -18.85 4.64 6.29
CA ASP A 98 -17.40 4.64 6.32
C ASP A 98 -16.96 5.36 7.61
N PRO A 99 -16.70 4.61 8.71
CA PRO A 99 -16.34 5.19 10.00
C PRO A 99 -14.93 5.77 9.92
N MET A 100 -14.83 7.07 9.75
CA MET A 100 -13.57 7.81 9.77
C MET A 100 -13.49 8.66 11.04
N PRO A 101 -12.38 8.58 11.81
CA PRO A 101 -12.21 9.43 12.97
C PRO A 101 -12.03 10.90 12.55
N PRO A 102 -12.36 11.85 13.45
CA PRO A 102 -12.32 13.29 13.12
C PRO A 102 -10.93 13.81 12.77
N GLU A 103 -9.87 13.15 13.23
CA GLU A 103 -8.49 13.48 12.94
C GLU A 103 -7.99 12.97 11.58
N ALA A 104 -8.80 12.20 10.85
CA ALA A 104 -8.44 11.67 9.55
C ALA A 104 -9.18 12.38 8.41
N THR A 105 -8.47 12.57 7.30
CA THR A 105 -9.02 13.17 6.07
C THR A 105 -8.49 12.41 4.86
N ASP A 106 -9.37 12.07 3.93
CA ASP A 106 -9.00 11.55 2.62
C ASP A 106 -9.05 12.70 1.61
N LEU A 107 -7.91 12.93 0.95
CA LEU A 107 -7.79 13.92 -0.12
C LEU A 107 -7.73 13.18 -1.46
N MET A 108 -8.80 13.26 -2.23
CA MET A 108 -8.85 12.72 -3.60
C MET A 108 -8.35 13.80 -4.56
N VAL A 109 -7.28 13.50 -5.26
CA VAL A 109 -6.62 14.41 -6.21
C VAL A 109 -6.90 13.91 -7.62
N ILE A 110 -7.77 14.61 -8.30
CA ILE A 110 -8.14 14.31 -9.68
C ILE A 110 -7.16 15.03 -10.60
N LEU A 111 -6.48 14.26 -11.44
CA LEU A 111 -5.48 14.75 -12.36
C LEU A 111 -6.08 15.11 -13.72
N LYS A 112 -5.36 15.94 -14.47
CA LYS A 112 -5.62 16.15 -15.89
C LYS A 112 -5.11 14.95 -16.71
N PRO A 113 -5.63 14.73 -17.90
CA PRO A 113 -5.08 13.71 -18.80
C PRO A 113 -3.56 13.90 -18.98
N GLN A 114 -2.80 12.80 -18.95
CA GLN A 114 -1.34 12.86 -19.03
C GLN A 114 -0.83 13.58 -20.30
N SER A 115 -1.63 13.59 -21.36
CA SER A 115 -1.34 14.35 -22.59
C SER A 115 -1.29 15.88 -22.41
N GLU A 116 -1.88 16.40 -21.35
CA GLU A 116 -1.92 17.83 -21.02
C GLU A 116 -0.84 18.24 -20.00
N TRP A 117 -0.05 17.29 -19.52
CA TRP A 117 1.00 17.57 -18.55
C TRP A 117 2.17 18.30 -19.19
N LYS A 118 2.54 19.44 -18.62
CA LYS A 118 3.61 20.30 -19.12
C LYS A 118 4.96 20.01 -18.49
N SER A 119 4.97 19.39 -17.31
CA SER A 119 6.20 19.17 -16.54
C SER A 119 7.08 18.03 -17.06
N GLY A 120 6.53 17.12 -17.89
CA GLY A 120 7.22 15.93 -18.36
C GLY A 120 7.50 14.89 -17.26
N ARG A 121 6.92 15.06 -16.06
CA ARG A 121 7.04 14.13 -14.94
C ARG A 121 6.27 12.84 -15.22
N SER A 122 6.79 11.74 -14.70
CA SER A 122 6.02 10.50 -14.60
C SER A 122 4.95 10.62 -13.51
N TYR A 123 4.02 9.67 -13.49
CA TYR A 123 2.95 9.60 -12.48
C TYR A 123 3.53 9.51 -11.06
N ASP A 124 4.54 8.64 -10.86
CA ASP A 124 5.17 8.44 -9.55
C ASP A 124 5.98 9.66 -9.11
N GLU A 125 6.71 10.28 -10.03
CA GLU A 125 7.46 11.51 -9.73
C GLU A 125 6.56 12.67 -9.33
N LEU A 126 5.36 12.77 -9.93
CA LEU A 126 4.38 13.76 -9.53
C LEU A 126 3.83 13.48 -8.13
N ALA A 127 3.51 12.21 -7.84
CA ALA A 127 3.03 11.79 -6.53
C ALA A 127 4.07 12.07 -5.43
N ASP A 128 5.34 11.75 -5.69
CA ASP A 128 6.43 12.01 -4.76
C ASP A 128 6.68 13.51 -4.55
N ALA A 129 6.62 14.31 -5.60
CA ALA A 129 6.76 15.77 -5.50
C ALA A 129 5.61 16.41 -4.71
N ILE A 130 4.39 15.90 -4.84
CA ILE A 130 3.24 16.36 -4.03
C ILE A 130 3.46 15.94 -2.57
N ASN A 131 3.86 14.69 -2.32
CA ASN A 131 4.08 14.18 -0.97
C ASN A 131 5.18 14.98 -0.24
N GLU A 132 6.31 15.27 -0.90
CA GLU A 132 7.40 16.08 -0.36
C GLU A 132 6.93 17.47 0.09
N LYS A 133 6.06 18.14 -0.71
CA LYS A 133 5.49 19.43 -0.32
C LYS A 133 4.50 19.32 0.84
N LEU A 134 3.75 18.22 0.92
CA LEU A 134 2.79 17.99 2.01
C LEU A 134 3.49 17.69 3.33
N GLU A 135 4.63 16.99 3.31
CA GLU A 135 5.45 16.71 4.51
C GLU A 135 6.00 18.00 5.16
N ALA A 136 6.02 19.11 4.44
CA ALA A 136 6.35 20.41 5.02
C ALA A 136 5.31 20.92 6.02
N ILE A 137 4.10 20.33 6.08
CA ILE A 137 3.07 20.66 7.08
C ILE A 137 3.41 19.96 8.40
N PRO A 138 3.79 20.69 9.46
CA PRO A 138 4.27 20.08 10.69
C PRO A 138 3.14 19.37 11.44
N GLY A 139 3.45 18.20 12.00
CA GLY A 139 2.54 17.46 12.87
C GLY A 139 1.43 16.71 12.15
N VAL A 140 1.52 16.56 10.85
CA VAL A 140 0.57 15.81 10.02
C VAL A 140 1.30 14.71 9.28
N PHE A 141 0.72 13.52 9.27
CA PHE A 141 1.21 12.42 8.47
C PHE A 141 0.41 12.30 7.19
N PHE A 142 1.10 12.27 6.06
CA PHE A 142 0.51 12.05 4.75
C PHE A 142 0.97 10.72 4.18
N GLU A 143 0.03 9.97 3.66
CA GLU A 143 0.30 8.72 2.96
C GLU A 143 -0.28 8.79 1.56
N LYS A 144 0.59 8.54 0.56
CA LYS A 144 0.14 8.47 -0.82
C LYS A 144 -0.47 7.11 -1.13
N ASN A 145 -1.57 7.12 -1.82
CA ASN A 145 -2.27 5.92 -2.24
C ASN A 145 -3.04 6.20 -3.54
N GLN A 146 -3.70 5.18 -4.05
CA GLN A 146 -4.64 5.33 -5.16
C GLN A 146 -6.06 5.07 -4.68
N PRO A 147 -7.10 5.72 -5.26
CA PRO A 147 -8.46 5.65 -4.74
C PRO A 147 -9.03 4.23 -4.61
N ILE A 148 -8.89 3.40 -5.64
CA ILE A 148 -9.40 2.03 -5.65
C ILE A 148 -8.53 1.14 -4.75
N GLN A 149 -7.21 1.28 -4.80
CA GLN A 149 -6.28 0.53 -3.95
C GLN A 149 -6.56 0.79 -2.47
N MET A 150 -6.72 2.05 -2.08
CA MET A 150 -7.05 2.42 -0.70
C MET A 150 -8.37 1.77 -0.25
N ARG A 151 -9.39 1.81 -1.10
CA ARG A 151 -10.69 1.19 -0.80
C ARG A 151 -10.62 -0.32 -0.74
N PHE A 152 -9.84 -0.93 -1.62
CA PHE A 152 -9.62 -2.37 -1.62
C PHE A 152 -8.90 -2.82 -0.35
N ASN A 153 -7.82 -2.15 0.05
CA ASN A 153 -7.10 -2.43 1.28
C ASN A 153 -8.02 -2.34 2.50
N GLU A 154 -8.83 -1.30 2.58
CA GLU A 154 -9.80 -1.10 3.65
C GLU A 154 -10.81 -2.26 3.74
N LEU A 155 -11.36 -2.71 2.61
CA LEU A 155 -12.33 -3.80 2.56
C LEU A 155 -11.72 -5.17 2.89
N MET A 156 -10.47 -5.41 2.49
CA MET A 156 -9.81 -6.70 2.67
C MET A 156 -9.15 -6.86 4.04
N THR A 157 -8.56 -5.80 4.55
CA THR A 157 -7.73 -5.86 5.78
C THR A 157 -8.31 -5.01 6.93
N GLY A 158 -9.29 -4.18 6.65
CA GLY A 158 -9.83 -3.20 7.60
C GLY A 158 -8.91 -2.01 7.87
N ILE A 159 -7.82 -1.88 7.10
CA ILE A 159 -6.87 -0.78 7.16
C ILE A 159 -6.68 -0.20 5.76
N ARG A 160 -6.38 1.09 5.68
CA ARG A 160 -6.19 1.79 4.39
C ARG A 160 -4.77 1.70 3.86
N GLN A 161 -3.83 1.42 4.77
CA GLN A 161 -2.40 1.34 4.51
C GLN A 161 -1.99 -0.06 4.04
N ASP A 162 -0.90 -0.12 3.28
CA ASP A 162 -0.31 -1.38 2.84
C ASP A 162 0.29 -2.18 4.02
N VAL A 163 0.74 -1.49 5.08
CA VAL A 163 1.28 -2.10 6.29
C VAL A 163 0.74 -1.40 7.52
N ALA A 164 0.14 -2.15 8.45
CA ALA A 164 -0.27 -1.63 9.75
C ALA A 164 0.38 -2.40 10.89
N VAL A 165 0.96 -1.66 11.84
CA VAL A 165 1.48 -2.20 13.09
C VAL A 165 0.53 -1.85 14.22
N LYS A 166 -0.21 -2.83 14.74
CA LYS A 166 -1.13 -2.65 15.85
C LYS A 166 -0.42 -2.89 17.18
N ILE A 167 -0.20 -1.82 17.93
CA ILE A 167 0.40 -1.88 19.26
C ILE A 167 -0.73 -1.97 20.28
N LEU A 168 -0.89 -3.12 20.93
CA LEU A 168 -1.82 -3.32 22.03
C LEU A 168 -1.05 -3.18 23.35
N ALA A 169 -1.22 -2.05 24.03
CA ALA A 169 -0.80 -1.91 25.41
C ALA A 169 -1.81 -2.62 26.32
N VAL A 170 -1.51 -3.83 26.73
CA VAL A 170 -2.26 -4.51 27.78
C VAL A 170 -1.88 -3.86 29.10
N LEU A 171 -2.74 -3.00 29.63
CA LEU A 171 -2.63 -2.50 31.00
C LEU A 171 -2.96 -3.66 31.93
N LEU A 172 -2.00 -4.52 32.21
CA LEU A 172 -2.06 -5.46 33.31
C LEU A 172 -2.03 -4.63 34.59
N LEU A 173 -3.18 -4.46 35.22
CA LEU A 173 -3.34 -4.10 36.61
C LEU A 173 -2.72 -5.22 37.47
N ILE A 174 -1.39 -5.32 37.49
CA ILE A 174 -0.67 -6.05 38.52
C ILE A 174 -0.42 -5.04 39.65
N ARG A 175 -1.28 -5.17 40.62
CA ARG A 175 -1.09 -4.61 41.94
C ARG A 175 0.23 -5.15 42.53
N ARG A 176 1.18 -4.23 42.78
CA ARG A 176 2.43 -4.42 43.52
C ARG A 176 3.49 -5.35 42.94
N GLN A 177 4.47 -4.84 42.28
CA GLN A 177 5.86 -4.71 42.80
C GLN A 177 6.72 -4.15 41.68
N THR A 178 7.39 -3.06 42.03
CA THR A 178 8.63 -2.58 41.41
C THR A 178 9.01 -3.24 40.09
N VAL A 179 8.47 -2.75 39.03
CA VAL A 179 9.07 -2.88 37.72
C VAL A 179 9.47 -1.48 37.32
N PHE A 180 10.77 -1.28 37.24
CA PHE A 180 11.36 -0.10 36.63
C PHE A 180 10.64 0.15 35.29
N SER A 181 9.99 1.27 35.21
CA SER A 181 9.35 1.79 34.04
C SER A 181 10.41 2.17 33.00
N LEU A 182 10.72 1.26 32.16
CA LEU A 182 10.95 1.54 30.76
C LEU A 182 9.77 0.88 30.06
N GLY A 183 8.84 1.73 29.61
CA GLY A 183 7.52 1.39 29.14
C GLY A 183 7.40 0.00 28.53
N GLY A 184 6.63 -0.86 29.15
CA GLY A 184 6.31 -2.19 28.65
C GLY A 184 5.50 -2.12 27.37
N LEU A 185 6.13 -1.80 26.26
CA LEU A 185 5.59 -1.99 24.92
C LEU A 185 5.75 -3.47 24.59
N VAL A 186 4.66 -4.19 24.63
CA VAL A 186 4.63 -5.55 24.09
C VAL A 186 4.30 -5.44 22.61
N TRP A 187 5.27 -5.72 21.77
CA TRP A 187 5.12 -5.79 20.34
C TRP A 187 4.49 -7.14 19.99
N VAL A 188 3.29 -7.14 19.46
CA VAL A 188 2.69 -8.33 18.84
C VAL A 188 2.66 -8.05 17.34
N VAL A 189 3.59 -8.64 16.63
CA VAL A 189 3.58 -8.68 15.17
C VAL A 189 2.69 -9.86 14.77
N HIS A 190 1.53 -9.60 14.19
CA HIS A 190 0.79 -10.61 13.47
C HIS A 190 1.21 -10.53 12.00
N LEU A 191 1.90 -11.58 11.56
CA LEU A 191 2.13 -11.89 10.16
C LEU A 191 0.89 -12.52 9.55
#